data_6baf7b93e9cd672428caec201c0f698a
#
_entry.id   6baf7b93e9cd672428caec201c0f698a
#
_cell.length_a   1.000
_cell.length_b   1.000
_cell.length_c   1.000
_cell.angle_alpha   90.00
_cell.angle_beta   90.00
_cell.angle_gamma   90.00
#
_symmetry.space_group_name_H-M   'P 1'
#
loop_
_entity.id
_entity.type
_entity.pdbx_description
1 polymer ?
#
loop_
_entity_poly.entity_id
_entity_poly.type
_entity_poly.pdbx_seq_one_letter_code
_entity_poly.pdbx_strand_id
1 'polypeptide(L)'
;MIKPAPDSCHLLLDSRLANEEVQKNPYTYNNIREVLSDGALNAATVEHPVTVYIAPGIYWLEDPQSEAVIVREDPKDLYPYGCKVNCANLKLVGLSENPEDVVIAANRGNDHGAKGNYTLFHFSGEQLEMENLTLGNYCCVDLDYALDPAQSVKKRTEAITQAQLADTNADKFHAKNCRFVSRLNLYPVCGAGRSLYEHCHFE
;
A
#
# COMPACT_ATOMS: atom_id res chain seq x y z
N MET A 1 -2.53 -19.23 7.82
CA MET A 1 -1.42 -19.28 6.82
C MET A 1 -0.11 -19.50 7.55
N ILE A 2 0.77 -20.41 7.08
CA ILE A 2 2.10 -20.61 7.68
C ILE A 2 3.06 -19.66 6.97
N LYS A 3 3.57 -18.67 7.71
CA LYS A 3 4.54 -17.70 7.22
C LYS A 3 5.95 -18.33 7.24
N PRO A 4 6.74 -18.25 6.16
CA PRO A 4 8.15 -18.63 6.20
C PRO A 4 8.97 -17.72 7.11
N ALA A 5 10.15 -18.16 7.51
CA ALA A 5 11.10 -17.28 8.18
C ALA A 5 11.52 -16.16 7.20
N PRO A 6 11.69 -14.91 7.69
CA PRO A 6 12.14 -13.81 6.83
C PRO A 6 13.52 -14.09 6.22
N ASP A 7 13.63 -13.89 4.90
CA ASP A 7 14.84 -14.00 4.09
C ASP A 7 14.78 -13.03 2.90
N SER A 8 15.73 -13.08 1.99
CA SER A 8 15.79 -12.16 0.83
C SER A 8 14.60 -12.25 -0.15
N CYS A 9 13.81 -13.31 -0.08
CA CYS A 9 12.60 -13.49 -0.89
C CYS A 9 11.31 -13.35 -0.08
N HIS A 10 11.40 -13.35 1.25
CA HIS A 10 10.28 -13.33 2.18
C HIS A 10 10.49 -12.24 3.23
N LEU A 11 10.03 -11.03 2.96
CA LEU A 11 10.13 -9.91 3.88
C LEU A 11 8.96 -9.90 4.87
N LEU A 12 9.20 -9.43 6.09
CA LEU A 12 8.16 -9.24 7.10
C LEU A 12 7.98 -7.76 7.40
N LEU A 13 6.75 -7.29 7.34
CA LEU A 13 6.33 -5.98 7.84
C LEU A 13 5.40 -6.16 9.06
N ASP A 14 5.81 -5.65 10.21
CA ASP A 14 5.00 -5.65 11.44
C ASP A 14 5.26 -4.37 12.23
N SER A 15 4.30 -3.46 12.28
CA SER A 15 4.40 -2.16 12.94
C SER A 15 4.56 -2.25 14.46
N ARG A 16 4.33 -3.43 15.05
CA ARG A 16 4.47 -3.66 16.50
C ARG A 16 5.89 -3.99 16.92
N LEU A 17 6.78 -4.31 15.97
CA LEU A 17 8.18 -4.63 16.26
C LEU A 17 8.94 -3.39 16.73
N ALA A 18 9.72 -3.54 17.77
CA ALA A 18 10.65 -2.52 18.20
C ALA A 18 11.82 -2.38 17.21
N ASN A 19 12.44 -1.19 17.14
CA ASN A 19 13.56 -0.95 16.24
C ASN A 19 14.74 -1.91 16.48
N GLU A 20 14.98 -2.32 17.72
CA GLU A 20 16.01 -3.29 18.06
C GLU A 20 15.73 -4.69 17.51
N GLU A 21 14.46 -5.06 17.32
CA GLU A 21 14.06 -6.33 16.71
C GLU A 21 14.24 -6.29 15.20
N VAL A 22 13.85 -5.17 14.58
CA VAL A 22 14.07 -4.92 13.14
C VAL A 22 15.57 -4.97 12.81
N GLN A 23 16.43 -4.35 13.64
CA GLN A 23 17.87 -4.33 13.41
C GLN A 23 18.54 -5.72 13.50
N LYS A 24 17.93 -6.68 14.17
CA LYS A 24 18.48 -8.06 14.29
C LYS A 24 18.27 -8.90 13.04
N ASN A 25 17.31 -8.55 12.20
CA ASN A 25 17.02 -9.28 10.97
C ASN A 25 16.81 -8.31 9.81
N PRO A 26 17.69 -8.28 8.80
CA PRO A 26 17.63 -7.33 7.69
C PRO A 26 16.41 -7.50 6.78
N TYR A 27 15.63 -8.57 6.95
CA TYR A 27 14.43 -8.84 6.16
C TYR A 27 13.13 -8.55 6.95
N THR A 28 13.25 -7.82 8.04
CA THR A 28 12.12 -7.48 8.93
C THR A 28 12.01 -5.96 9.07
N TYR A 29 10.81 -5.43 8.97
CA TYR A 29 10.50 -4.00 8.92
C TYR A 29 9.33 -3.67 9.84
N ASN A 30 9.31 -2.46 10.36
CA ASN A 30 8.16 -1.89 11.07
C ASN A 30 7.56 -0.67 10.35
N ASN A 31 8.15 -0.26 9.22
CA ASN A 31 7.73 0.86 8.40
C ASN A 31 7.52 0.42 6.94
N ILE A 32 6.35 0.74 6.38
CA ILE A 32 6.00 0.32 5.02
C ILE A 32 6.88 0.97 3.93
N ARG A 33 7.31 2.21 4.12
CA ARG A 33 8.18 2.88 3.13
C ARG A 33 9.55 2.23 3.07
N GLU A 34 10.06 1.79 4.21
CA GLU A 34 11.36 1.11 4.28
C GLU A 34 11.33 -0.22 3.54
N VAL A 35 10.33 -1.07 3.81
CA VAL A 35 10.23 -2.36 3.11
C VAL A 35 10.02 -2.18 1.60
N LEU A 36 9.21 -1.21 1.17
CA LEU A 36 8.95 -0.97 -0.25
C LEU A 36 10.14 -0.31 -0.99
N SER A 37 11.11 0.24 -0.26
CA SER A 37 12.37 0.76 -0.82
C SER A 37 13.55 -0.21 -0.72
N ASP A 38 13.32 -1.42 -0.19
CA ASP A 38 14.38 -2.43 -0.04
C ASP A 38 14.97 -2.86 -1.38
N GLY A 39 16.28 -3.07 -1.38
CA GLY A 39 17.01 -3.52 -2.57
C GLY A 39 16.57 -4.91 -3.06
N ALA A 40 16.01 -5.76 -2.18
CA ALA A 40 15.48 -7.07 -2.57
C ALA A 40 14.30 -6.93 -3.55
N LEU A 41 13.43 -5.91 -3.38
CA LEU A 41 12.35 -5.66 -4.33
C LEU A 41 12.89 -5.31 -5.71
N ASN A 42 13.93 -4.49 -5.78
CA ASN A 42 14.56 -4.11 -7.05
C ASN A 42 15.32 -5.28 -7.71
N ALA A 43 15.70 -6.30 -6.94
CA ALA A 43 16.37 -7.50 -7.42
C ALA A 43 15.39 -8.63 -7.79
N ALA A 44 14.09 -8.47 -7.55
CA ALA A 44 13.09 -9.49 -7.84
C ALA A 44 12.98 -9.77 -9.34
N THR A 45 12.93 -11.04 -9.70
CA THR A 45 12.75 -11.54 -11.07
C THR A 45 11.67 -12.62 -11.12
N VAL A 46 11.36 -13.13 -12.31
CA VAL A 46 10.42 -14.27 -12.46
C VAL A 46 10.90 -15.50 -11.69
N GLU A 47 12.21 -15.75 -11.68
CA GLU A 47 12.83 -16.88 -11.00
C GLU A 47 13.01 -16.65 -9.49
N HIS A 48 13.05 -15.38 -9.08
CA HIS A 48 13.26 -14.98 -7.69
C HIS A 48 12.22 -13.92 -7.29
N PRO A 49 10.93 -14.31 -7.14
CA PRO A 49 9.89 -13.40 -6.71
C PRO A 49 10.10 -12.98 -5.25
N VAL A 50 9.66 -11.78 -4.90
CA VAL A 50 9.68 -11.29 -3.52
C VAL A 50 8.27 -11.21 -2.96
N THR A 51 8.08 -11.76 -1.76
CA THR A 51 6.83 -11.66 -1.01
C THR A 51 7.04 -10.84 0.25
N VAL A 52 6.20 -9.83 0.44
CA VAL A 52 6.12 -9.08 1.69
C VAL A 52 4.93 -9.60 2.49
N TYR A 53 5.18 -10.22 3.63
CA TYR A 53 4.17 -10.63 4.59
C TYR A 53 3.88 -9.48 5.54
N ILE A 54 2.62 -9.08 5.65
CA ILE A 54 2.19 -7.90 6.39
C ILE A 54 1.33 -8.34 7.57
N ALA A 55 1.79 -8.10 8.79
CA ALA A 55 1.04 -8.40 10.01
C ALA A 55 -0.20 -7.49 10.15
N PRO A 56 -1.22 -7.89 10.92
CA PRO A 56 -2.35 -7.02 11.23
C PRO A 56 -1.91 -5.67 11.81
N GLY A 57 -2.44 -4.57 11.23
CA GLY A 57 -2.09 -3.20 11.57
C GLY A 57 -2.49 -2.21 10.49
N ILE A 58 -2.36 -0.91 10.81
CA ILE A 58 -2.50 0.18 9.85
C ILE A 58 -1.12 0.70 9.50
N TYR A 59 -0.81 0.74 8.21
CA TYR A 59 0.47 1.14 7.65
C TYR A 59 0.30 2.42 6.83
N TRP A 60 0.53 3.54 7.47
CA TRP A 60 0.43 4.84 6.82
C TRP A 60 1.64 5.12 5.93
N LEU A 61 1.38 5.50 4.67
CA LEU A 61 2.44 5.94 3.75
C LEU A 61 2.96 7.33 4.10
N GLU A 62 2.09 8.17 4.66
CA GLU A 62 2.40 9.51 5.14
C GLU A 62 1.88 9.66 6.58
N ASP A 63 2.50 10.51 7.38
CA ASP A 63 1.94 10.85 8.69
C ASP A 63 0.51 11.39 8.53
N PRO A 64 -0.52 10.70 9.02
CA PRO A 64 -1.92 11.10 8.85
C PRO A 64 -2.26 12.43 9.54
N GLN A 65 -1.45 12.88 10.50
CA GLN A 65 -1.63 14.13 11.24
C GLN A 65 -0.88 15.31 10.61
N SER A 66 0.03 15.04 9.68
CA SER A 66 0.82 16.11 9.04
C SER A 66 -0.07 17.01 8.17
N GLU A 67 0.11 18.32 8.31
CA GLU A 67 -0.45 19.33 7.43
C GLU A 67 0.49 19.71 6.27
N ALA A 68 1.67 19.08 6.19
CA ALA A 68 2.62 19.33 5.11
C ALA A 68 2.04 18.97 3.75
N VAL A 69 2.20 19.87 2.79
CA VAL A 69 1.74 19.64 1.42
C VAL A 69 2.77 18.78 0.66
N ILE A 70 2.31 17.68 0.11
CA ILE A 70 3.11 16.84 -0.78
C ILE A 70 3.17 17.50 -2.16
N VAL A 71 4.37 17.84 -2.59
CA VAL A 71 4.64 18.42 -3.91
C VAL A 71 5.07 17.31 -4.86
N ARG A 72 4.75 17.43 -6.15
CA ARG A 72 5.22 16.48 -7.18
C ARG A 72 6.75 16.43 -7.19
N GLU A 73 7.28 15.23 -7.19
CA GLU A 73 8.71 14.97 -7.25
C GLU A 73 9.26 15.26 -8.66
N ASP A 74 8.51 14.88 -9.70
CA ASP A 74 8.85 15.11 -11.11
C ASP A 74 7.76 15.98 -11.75
N PRO A 75 8.12 17.13 -12.40
CA PRO A 75 7.15 17.95 -13.11
C PRO A 75 6.40 17.24 -14.25
N LYS A 76 6.93 16.11 -14.73
CA LYS A 76 6.27 15.26 -15.75
C LYS A 76 5.24 14.32 -15.14
N ASP A 77 5.31 14.03 -13.85
CA ASP A 77 4.32 13.24 -13.16
C ASP A 77 3.01 14.03 -13.07
N LEU A 78 1.92 13.39 -13.47
CA LEU A 78 0.59 14.00 -13.35
C LEU A 78 0.15 14.11 -11.90
N TYR A 79 0.65 13.22 -11.03
CA TYR A 79 0.23 13.07 -9.64
C TYR A 79 1.43 13.05 -8.70
N PRO A 80 1.32 13.63 -7.49
CA PRO A 80 2.21 13.27 -6.41
C PRO A 80 1.84 11.87 -5.91
N TYR A 81 2.83 11.00 -5.76
CA TYR A 81 2.63 9.64 -5.28
C TYR A 81 2.95 9.51 -3.80
N GLY A 82 2.17 8.69 -3.10
CA GLY A 82 2.52 8.22 -1.77
C GLY A 82 3.76 7.32 -1.81
N CYS A 83 3.76 6.36 -2.74
CA CYS A 83 4.91 5.50 -2.96
C CYS A 83 5.03 5.06 -4.43
N LYS A 84 6.24 5.12 -4.97
CA LYS A 84 6.60 4.51 -6.25
C LYS A 84 7.32 3.20 -5.98
N VAL A 85 6.86 2.12 -6.60
CA VAL A 85 7.44 0.79 -6.49
C VAL A 85 7.77 0.28 -7.88
N ASN A 86 9.05 0.03 -8.14
CA ASN A 86 9.51 -0.60 -9.37
C ASN A 86 9.98 -2.01 -9.02
N CYS A 87 9.13 -2.99 -9.20
CA CYS A 87 9.40 -4.37 -8.84
C CYS A 87 8.68 -5.33 -9.78
N ALA A 88 9.42 -6.28 -10.34
CA ALA A 88 8.83 -7.41 -11.04
C ALA A 88 8.56 -8.55 -10.04
N ASN A 89 7.41 -9.23 -10.18
CA ASN A 89 7.03 -10.37 -9.32
C ASN A 89 6.99 -10.05 -7.82
N LEU A 90 6.38 -8.93 -7.47
CA LEU A 90 6.08 -8.56 -6.09
C LEU A 90 4.77 -9.18 -5.64
N LYS A 91 4.77 -9.78 -4.45
CA LYS A 91 3.55 -10.20 -3.77
C LYS A 91 3.44 -9.52 -2.40
N LEU A 92 2.29 -8.88 -2.13
CA LEU A 92 1.93 -8.32 -0.84
C LEU A 92 0.86 -9.21 -0.20
N VAL A 93 1.12 -9.76 0.99
CA VAL A 93 0.24 -10.75 1.65
C VAL A 93 -0.07 -10.32 3.07
N GLY A 94 -1.34 -9.99 3.33
CA GLY A 94 -1.83 -9.81 4.69
C GLY A 94 -1.86 -11.12 5.47
N LEU A 95 -1.35 -11.09 6.70
CA LEU A 95 -1.31 -12.23 7.63
C LEU A 95 -2.63 -12.39 8.43
N SER A 96 -3.75 -12.05 7.83
CA SER A 96 -5.10 -12.31 8.32
C SER A 96 -5.98 -12.79 7.16
N GLU A 97 -7.01 -13.58 7.44
CA GLU A 97 -8.03 -13.93 6.46
C GLU A 97 -9.04 -12.78 6.25
N ASN A 98 -9.16 -11.88 7.22
CA ASN A 98 -9.94 -10.66 7.10
C ASN A 98 -9.08 -9.54 6.53
N PRO A 99 -9.34 -9.04 5.31
CA PRO A 99 -8.53 -7.98 4.69
C PRO A 99 -8.59 -6.65 5.43
N GLU A 100 -9.58 -6.42 6.29
CA GLU A 100 -9.69 -5.21 7.09
C GLU A 100 -8.70 -5.15 8.26
N ASP A 101 -8.09 -6.29 8.61
CA ASP A 101 -7.08 -6.36 9.66
C ASP A 101 -5.71 -5.82 9.21
N VAL A 102 -5.48 -5.75 7.89
CA VAL A 102 -4.21 -5.31 7.30
C VAL A 102 -4.47 -4.15 6.35
N VAL A 103 -4.21 -2.93 6.79
CA VAL A 103 -4.58 -1.72 6.05
C VAL A 103 -3.34 -0.94 5.63
N ILE A 104 -3.13 -0.79 4.33
CA ILE A 104 -2.16 0.17 3.78
C ILE A 104 -2.92 1.46 3.46
N ALA A 105 -2.54 2.56 4.10
CA ALA A 105 -3.35 3.75 4.17
C ALA A 105 -2.63 5.03 3.74
N ALA A 106 -3.41 5.95 3.17
CA ALA A 106 -3.10 7.35 3.06
C ALA A 106 -4.37 8.19 3.34
N ASN A 107 -4.20 9.48 3.61
CA ASN A 107 -5.31 10.42 3.73
C ASN A 107 -5.02 11.74 3.00
N ARG A 108 -4.53 11.63 1.77
CA ARG A 108 -4.16 12.76 0.94
C ARG A 108 -5.04 12.86 -0.30
N GLY A 109 -5.43 14.09 -0.62
CA GLY A 109 -6.15 14.41 -1.84
C GLY A 109 -5.71 15.75 -2.39
N ASN A 110 -6.18 16.11 -3.58
CA ASN A 110 -5.79 17.31 -4.32
C ASN A 110 -5.81 18.59 -3.47
N ASP A 111 -6.87 18.77 -2.67
CA ASP A 111 -7.07 19.98 -1.88
C ASP A 111 -6.65 19.83 -0.41
N HIS A 112 -6.21 18.63 -0.02
CA HIS A 112 -5.94 18.26 1.37
C HIS A 112 -4.64 17.48 1.52
N GLY A 113 -3.55 18.22 1.64
CA GLY A 113 -2.22 17.66 1.86
C GLY A 113 -1.50 17.17 0.61
N ALA A 114 -2.08 17.41 -0.59
CA ALA A 114 -1.38 17.14 -1.85
C ALA A 114 -1.56 18.30 -2.83
N LYS A 115 -0.57 18.54 -3.67
CA LYS A 115 -0.65 19.48 -4.77
C LYS A 115 -0.83 18.71 -6.08
N GLY A 116 -2.04 18.72 -6.60
CA GLY A 116 -2.47 17.90 -7.73
C GLY A 116 -3.06 16.57 -7.25
N ASN A 117 -3.47 15.71 -8.17
CA ASN A 117 -4.09 14.44 -7.81
C ASN A 117 -3.08 13.55 -7.07
N TYR A 118 -3.50 13.06 -5.92
CA TYR A 118 -2.68 12.14 -5.13
C TYR A 118 -2.99 10.70 -5.53
N THR A 119 -1.95 9.90 -5.72
CA THR A 119 -2.06 8.44 -5.93
C THR A 119 -1.25 7.74 -4.84
N LEU A 120 -1.88 6.83 -4.11
CA LEU A 120 -1.26 6.13 -2.99
C LEU A 120 -0.08 5.27 -3.45
N PHE A 121 -0.25 4.51 -4.54
CA PHE A 121 0.82 3.73 -5.16
C PHE A 121 0.96 3.98 -6.66
N HIS A 122 2.21 3.97 -7.13
CA HIS A 122 2.53 3.75 -8.53
C HIS A 122 3.43 2.52 -8.65
N PHE A 123 2.94 1.49 -9.33
CA PHE A 123 3.68 0.27 -9.60
C PHE A 123 4.13 0.23 -11.07
N SER A 124 5.41 0.00 -11.31
CA SER A 124 6.00 -0.04 -12.66
C SER A 124 6.65 -1.39 -13.01
N GLY A 125 6.42 -2.42 -12.22
CA GLY A 125 6.91 -3.78 -12.50
C GLY A 125 5.87 -4.66 -13.20
N GLU A 126 6.25 -5.89 -13.51
CA GLU A 126 5.34 -6.93 -13.98
C GLU A 126 4.98 -7.88 -12.86
N GLN A 127 3.78 -8.51 -12.93
CA GLN A 127 3.31 -9.53 -11.99
C GLN A 127 3.26 -9.02 -10.55
N LEU A 128 2.36 -8.08 -10.32
CA LEU A 128 2.02 -7.64 -8.97
C LEU A 128 0.86 -8.48 -8.43
N GLU A 129 1.04 -9.07 -7.26
CA GLU A 129 -0.01 -9.79 -6.54
C GLU A 129 -0.31 -9.11 -5.20
N MET A 130 -1.60 -9.06 -4.84
CA MET A 130 -2.07 -8.63 -3.52
C MET A 130 -3.03 -9.66 -2.95
N GLU A 131 -2.89 -10.02 -1.68
CA GLU A 131 -3.75 -11.00 -1.02
C GLU A 131 -4.05 -10.58 0.42
N ASN A 132 -5.33 -10.67 0.82
CA ASN A 132 -5.80 -10.48 2.20
C ASN A 132 -5.42 -9.11 2.82
N LEU A 133 -5.60 -8.03 2.11
CA LEU A 133 -5.30 -6.69 2.62
C LEU A 133 -6.26 -5.62 2.08
N THR A 134 -6.30 -4.50 2.78
CA THR A 134 -7.00 -3.29 2.36
C THR A 134 -6.00 -2.27 1.86
N LEU A 135 -6.26 -1.69 0.70
CA LEU A 135 -5.60 -0.51 0.18
C LEU A 135 -6.59 0.65 0.25
N GLY A 136 -6.30 1.69 1.01
CA GLY A 136 -7.27 2.76 1.24
C GLY A 136 -6.70 4.18 1.22
N ASN A 137 -7.43 5.10 0.56
CA ASN A 137 -7.21 6.52 0.73
C ASN A 137 -8.37 7.12 1.55
N TYR A 138 -8.07 7.46 2.77
CA TYR A 138 -9.02 7.94 3.77
C TYR A 138 -9.12 9.47 3.86
N CYS A 139 -8.81 10.16 2.77
CA CYS A 139 -8.98 11.61 2.72
C CYS A 139 -10.46 12.01 2.87
N CYS A 140 -11.38 11.29 2.23
CA CYS A 140 -12.82 11.57 2.18
C CYS A 140 -13.67 10.43 2.78
N VAL A 141 -13.07 9.44 3.40
CA VAL A 141 -13.72 8.27 4.02
C VAL A 141 -13.14 8.09 5.41
N ASP A 142 -13.97 7.72 6.39
CA ASP A 142 -13.48 7.33 7.72
C ASP A 142 -12.74 6.00 7.64
N LEU A 143 -11.68 5.86 8.42
CA LEU A 143 -11.04 4.58 8.65
C LEU A 143 -11.49 4.06 10.02
N ASP A 144 -12.34 3.06 10.02
CA ASP A 144 -12.77 2.37 11.23
C ASP A 144 -11.97 1.06 11.36
N TYR A 145 -11.13 0.97 12.40
CA TYR A 145 -10.24 -0.17 12.61
C TYR A 145 -10.72 -1.03 13.78
N ALA A 146 -11.34 -2.16 13.47
CA ALA A 146 -12.01 -2.99 14.46
C ALA A 146 -11.08 -3.68 15.46
N LEU A 147 -9.83 -4.01 15.06
CA LEU A 147 -8.86 -4.66 15.95
C LEU A 147 -8.37 -3.71 17.05
N ASP A 148 -8.30 -2.41 16.77
CA ASP A 148 -7.94 -1.38 17.73
C ASP A 148 -8.67 -0.06 17.39
N PRO A 149 -9.86 0.17 17.96
CA PRO A 149 -10.64 1.38 17.68
C PRO A 149 -9.93 2.70 17.99
N ALA A 150 -8.88 2.68 18.84
CA ALA A 150 -8.08 3.86 19.11
C ALA A 150 -7.22 4.30 17.91
N GLN A 151 -6.97 3.41 16.96
CA GLN A 151 -6.28 3.70 15.71
C GLN A 151 -7.24 4.13 14.58
N SER A 152 -8.55 4.14 14.83
CA SER A 152 -9.52 4.65 13.86
C SER A 152 -9.29 6.14 13.61
N VAL A 153 -9.44 6.58 12.35
CA VAL A 153 -9.17 7.97 11.95
C VAL A 153 -10.37 8.52 11.18
N LYS A 154 -10.80 9.70 11.54
CA LYS A 154 -11.83 10.40 10.78
C LYS A 154 -11.26 10.95 9.48
N LYS A 155 -12.08 10.94 8.43
CA LYS A 155 -11.76 11.56 7.15
C LYS A 155 -11.24 12.98 7.33
N ARG A 156 -10.32 13.37 6.50
CA ARG A 156 -9.69 14.69 6.54
C ARG A 156 -10.67 15.79 6.10
N THR A 157 -11.59 15.47 5.19
CA THR A 157 -12.54 16.40 4.62
C THR A 157 -13.87 15.74 4.25
N GLU A 158 -14.94 16.54 4.29
CA GLU A 158 -16.25 16.18 3.75
C GLU A 158 -16.32 16.38 2.22
N ALA A 159 -15.48 17.26 1.68
CA ALA A 159 -15.43 17.51 0.26
C ALA A 159 -14.80 16.34 -0.49
N ILE A 160 -15.42 15.94 -1.59
CA ILE A 160 -14.82 14.94 -2.48
C ILE A 160 -13.65 15.58 -3.21
N THR A 161 -12.47 15.01 -3.06
CA THR A 161 -11.24 15.48 -3.69
C THR A 161 -10.51 14.33 -4.39
N GLN A 162 -9.64 14.66 -5.33
CA GLN A 162 -8.86 13.68 -6.08
C GLN A 162 -7.90 12.93 -5.13
N ALA A 163 -8.24 11.69 -4.83
CA ALA A 163 -7.55 10.84 -3.87
C ALA A 163 -7.50 9.40 -4.40
N GLN A 164 -6.66 9.18 -5.41
CA GLN A 164 -6.55 7.90 -6.11
C GLN A 164 -5.83 6.86 -5.27
N LEU A 165 -6.10 5.57 -5.53
CA LEU A 165 -5.46 4.47 -4.83
C LEU A 165 -4.17 4.04 -5.51
N ALA A 166 -4.24 3.63 -6.76
CA ALA A 166 -3.06 3.10 -7.43
C ALA A 166 -3.10 3.35 -8.92
N ASP A 167 -1.92 3.44 -9.50
CA ASP A 167 -1.66 3.42 -10.93
C ASP A 167 -0.56 2.39 -11.19
N THR A 168 -0.71 1.60 -12.25
CA THR A 168 0.30 0.62 -12.63
C THR A 168 0.48 0.54 -14.13
N ASN A 169 1.72 0.46 -14.55
CA ASN A 169 2.10 0.05 -15.89
C ASN A 169 2.43 -1.45 -15.97
N ALA A 170 2.23 -2.18 -14.86
CA ALA A 170 2.47 -3.61 -14.81
C ALA A 170 1.45 -4.40 -15.65
N ASP A 171 1.92 -5.41 -16.36
CA ASP A 171 1.08 -6.49 -16.86
C ASP A 171 0.91 -7.57 -15.79
N LYS A 172 -0.24 -8.27 -15.77
CA LYS A 172 -0.55 -9.35 -14.82
C LYS A 172 -0.63 -8.88 -13.35
N PHE A 173 -1.52 -7.94 -13.10
CA PHE A 173 -1.93 -7.63 -11.74
C PHE A 173 -2.97 -8.64 -11.26
N HIS A 174 -2.79 -9.17 -10.05
CA HIS A 174 -3.75 -10.07 -9.41
C HIS A 174 -4.03 -9.65 -7.97
N ALA A 175 -5.29 -9.40 -7.65
CA ALA A 175 -5.75 -9.16 -6.29
C ALA A 175 -6.72 -10.23 -5.86
N LYS A 176 -6.52 -10.81 -4.66
CA LYS A 176 -7.38 -11.84 -4.08
C LYS A 176 -7.74 -11.47 -2.65
N ASN A 177 -9.04 -11.51 -2.34
CA ASN A 177 -9.56 -11.18 -1.02
C ASN A 177 -9.02 -9.83 -0.51
N CYS A 178 -9.10 -8.80 -1.36
CA CYS A 178 -8.64 -7.46 -1.06
C CYS A 178 -9.80 -6.48 -1.01
N ARG A 179 -9.61 -5.40 -0.24
CA ARG A 179 -10.53 -4.27 -0.17
C ARG A 179 -9.83 -3.03 -0.69
N PHE A 180 -10.54 -2.25 -1.53
CA PHE A 180 -10.04 -1.02 -2.13
C PHE A 180 -10.98 0.12 -1.78
N VAL A 181 -10.49 1.10 -1.02
CA VAL A 181 -11.30 2.16 -0.42
C VAL A 181 -10.86 3.54 -0.91
N SER A 182 -11.76 4.27 -1.56
CA SER A 182 -11.63 5.70 -1.88
C SER A 182 -12.94 6.26 -2.41
N ARG A 183 -13.17 7.56 -2.27
CA ARG A 183 -14.43 8.21 -2.72
C ARG A 183 -14.43 8.64 -4.17
N LEU A 184 -13.30 8.95 -4.74
CA LEU A 184 -13.20 9.49 -6.09
C LEU A 184 -12.05 8.84 -6.84
N ASN A 185 -12.28 8.53 -8.13
CA ASN A 185 -11.31 7.85 -8.98
C ASN A 185 -10.84 6.54 -8.36
N LEU A 186 -11.81 5.69 -8.10
CA LEU A 186 -11.57 4.34 -7.62
C LEU A 186 -10.91 3.51 -8.74
N TYR A 187 -9.68 3.86 -9.04
CA TYR A 187 -8.79 3.03 -9.83
C TYR A 187 -7.95 2.24 -8.85
N PRO A 188 -8.41 1.08 -8.40
CA PRO A 188 -7.64 0.31 -7.40
C PRO A 188 -6.27 -0.03 -7.95
N VAL A 189 -6.24 -0.44 -9.21
CA VAL A 189 -5.03 -0.57 -10.00
C VAL A 189 -5.44 -0.36 -11.46
N CYS A 190 -4.96 0.67 -12.10
CA CYS A 190 -5.18 0.92 -13.51
C CYS A 190 -3.86 1.05 -14.26
N GLY A 191 -3.86 0.64 -15.49
CA GLY A 191 -2.71 0.66 -16.38
C GLY A 191 -3.02 -0.12 -17.65
N ALA A 192 -2.03 -0.30 -18.50
CA ALA A 192 -2.20 -0.92 -19.82
C ALA A 192 -2.23 -2.46 -19.80
N GLY A 193 -2.05 -3.09 -18.63
CA GLY A 193 -1.88 -4.53 -18.48
C GLY A 193 -3.17 -5.31 -18.20
N ARG A 194 -3.00 -6.62 -18.07
CA ARG A 194 -4.07 -7.55 -17.67
C ARG A 194 -4.23 -7.53 -16.15
N SER A 195 -5.48 -7.51 -15.66
CA SER A 195 -5.79 -7.53 -14.23
C SER A 195 -6.83 -8.58 -13.91
N LEU A 196 -6.68 -9.25 -12.77
CA LEU A 196 -7.63 -10.21 -12.21
C LEU A 196 -7.95 -9.83 -10.77
N TYR A 197 -9.25 -9.78 -10.45
CA TYR A 197 -9.72 -9.53 -9.09
C TYR A 197 -10.61 -10.68 -8.64
N GLU A 198 -10.24 -11.36 -7.54
CA GLU A 198 -10.98 -12.48 -6.96
C GLU A 198 -11.42 -12.12 -5.56
N HIS A 199 -12.72 -12.22 -5.28
CA HIS A 199 -13.31 -11.92 -3.98
C HIS A 199 -12.91 -10.54 -3.42
N CYS A 200 -12.77 -9.55 -4.30
CA CYS A 200 -12.40 -8.20 -3.93
C CYS A 200 -13.63 -7.32 -3.69
N HIS A 201 -13.47 -6.36 -2.78
CA HIS A 201 -14.47 -5.33 -2.48
C HIS A 201 -13.95 -3.95 -2.86
N PHE A 202 -14.80 -3.16 -3.52
CA PHE A 202 -14.49 -1.80 -3.99
C PHE A 202 -15.47 -0.83 -3.36
N GLU A 203 -14.96 0.21 -2.69
CA GLU A 203 -15.74 1.14 -1.90
C GLU A 203 -15.34 2.61 -2.08
#